data_75309c1bf2209f5eb5300d73151b02e8
#
_entry.id   75309c1bf2209f5eb5300d73151b02e8
#
_cell.length_a   1.000
_cell.length_b   1.000
_cell.length_c   1.000
_cell.angle_alpha   90.00
_cell.angle_beta   90.00
_cell.angle_gamma   90.00
#
_symmetry.space_group_name_H-M   'P 1'
#
loop_
_entity.id
_entity.type
_entity.pdbx_description
1 polymer ?
#
loop_
_entity_poly.entity_id
_entity_poly.type
_entity_poly.pdbx_seq_one_letter_code
_entity_poly.pdbx_strand_id
1 'polypeptide(L)'
;MRVSDFDFELPAERIALRPAIPRDAARLMTVAAGGAIGDLRVSDLPSLLRAGDTLVFNDTRVIPARLAGERDRNGLKLSVKATLLKRLSVSRWTALMKPGKRLRVGDKVHFTPAPLRGGAEGSRIGGEVGRRSGATPNGLPAPPSGADALAATVEAKSEDGQITLAFDLSGPALDDAIAMVGAMPLPPYIAALRPEDDQDRQDYQTVYAREDGSVAAPTAGLHFTPSLLAALEAKGIGRAFVTLHVGAGTFLPVKVEAVADHNMHAETGEISSQTADALNAIRAAGGRIVCVGTTALRLLETATDEAGVVHPFAGDTAIFITPGYRFRAADVLMTNFHLPKSTLLMLVSAFAGVETTRTAYRHAVDGGYRFYSYGDAGLWFRRDAS
;
A
#
# COMPACT_ATOMS: atom_id res chain seq x y z
N MET A 1 11.26 25.20 -4.23
CA MET A 1 11.67 23.79 -4.26
C MET A 1 11.11 23.16 -5.51
N ARG A 2 11.93 22.45 -6.26
CA ARG A 2 11.55 21.77 -7.50
C ARG A 2 11.46 20.27 -7.26
N VAL A 3 10.63 19.58 -8.02
CA VAL A 3 10.54 18.12 -7.99
C VAL A 3 11.86 17.48 -8.40
N SER A 4 12.64 18.11 -9.28
CA SER A 4 13.98 17.68 -9.67
C SER A 4 15.01 17.70 -8.53
N ASP A 5 14.78 18.45 -7.46
CA ASP A 5 15.68 18.46 -6.28
C ASP A 5 15.69 17.10 -5.56
N PHE A 6 14.68 16.27 -5.82
CA PHE A 6 14.49 14.91 -5.29
C PHE A 6 14.75 13.83 -6.34
N ASP A 7 15.54 14.13 -7.35
CA ASP A 7 15.94 13.16 -8.36
C ASP A 7 17.23 12.45 -7.97
N PHE A 8 17.32 11.19 -8.37
CA PHE A 8 18.54 10.39 -8.28
C PHE A 8 18.50 9.26 -9.30
N GLU A 9 19.65 8.77 -9.71
CA GLU A 9 19.73 7.63 -10.62
C GLU A 9 19.47 6.34 -9.85
N LEU A 10 18.48 5.57 -10.28
CA LEU A 10 18.12 4.28 -9.72
C LEU A 10 18.27 3.20 -10.78
N PRO A 11 19.28 2.31 -10.68
CA PRO A 11 19.42 1.18 -11.59
C PRO A 11 18.22 0.24 -11.50
N ALA A 12 17.72 -0.23 -12.66
CA ALA A 12 16.50 -1.05 -12.73
C ALA A 12 16.62 -2.36 -11.93
N GLU A 13 17.81 -2.93 -11.84
CA GLU A 13 18.10 -4.15 -11.07
C GLU A 13 17.98 -3.97 -9.56
N ARG A 14 17.92 -2.73 -9.06
CA ARG A 14 17.65 -2.44 -7.65
C ARG A 14 16.17 -2.54 -7.29
N ILE A 15 15.29 -2.64 -8.24
CA ILE A 15 13.84 -2.75 -8.02
C ILE A 15 13.50 -4.17 -7.60
N ALA A 16 13.01 -4.36 -6.38
CA ALA A 16 12.62 -5.67 -5.89
C ALA A 16 11.26 -6.11 -6.46
N LEU A 17 11.22 -7.30 -7.05
CA LEU A 17 10.00 -7.89 -7.60
C LEU A 17 9.32 -8.87 -6.64
N ARG A 18 10.03 -9.28 -5.57
CA ARG A 18 9.55 -10.17 -4.49
C ARG A 18 10.13 -9.73 -3.15
N PRO A 19 9.42 -9.97 -2.03
CA PRO A 19 9.96 -9.72 -0.70
C PRO A 19 11.16 -10.62 -0.39
N ALA A 20 11.90 -10.28 0.67
CA ALA A 20 12.88 -11.18 1.26
C ALA A 20 12.18 -12.39 1.89
N ILE A 21 12.88 -13.52 2.00
CA ILE A 21 12.40 -14.73 2.65
C ILE A 21 13.46 -15.16 3.71
N PRO A 22 13.11 -15.14 5.02
CA PRO A 22 11.91 -14.56 5.60
C PRO A 22 11.85 -13.03 5.38
N ARG A 23 10.67 -12.42 5.57
CA ARG A 23 10.47 -10.98 5.29
C ARG A 23 11.37 -10.06 6.11
N ASP A 24 11.62 -10.41 7.37
CA ASP A 24 12.50 -9.68 8.29
C ASP A 24 14.01 -9.91 8.04
N ALA A 25 14.37 -10.78 7.09
CA ALA A 25 15.73 -10.87 6.56
C ALA A 25 16.09 -9.70 5.60
N ALA A 26 15.12 -8.87 5.20
CA ALA A 26 15.37 -7.66 4.44
C ALA A 26 16.41 -6.77 5.15
N ARG A 27 17.20 -6.03 4.37
CA ARG A 27 18.18 -5.08 4.93
C ARG A 27 17.48 -3.89 5.56
N LEU A 28 18.08 -3.35 6.61
CA LEU A 28 17.62 -2.16 7.31
C LEU A 28 18.78 -1.16 7.39
N MET A 29 18.63 -0.04 6.71
CA MET A 29 19.55 1.07 6.88
C MET A 29 19.07 1.94 8.04
N THR A 30 19.92 2.16 9.05
CA THR A 30 19.63 3.12 10.12
C THR A 30 20.23 4.47 9.76
N VAL A 31 19.47 5.55 9.97
CA VAL A 31 19.92 6.93 9.78
C VAL A 31 19.65 7.70 11.06
N ALA A 32 20.69 7.97 11.83
CA ALA A 32 20.60 8.72 13.06
C ALA A 32 20.24 10.20 12.80
N ALA A 33 19.73 10.90 13.81
CA ALA A 33 19.41 12.33 13.74
C ALA A 33 20.59 13.20 13.28
N GLY A 34 21.82 12.80 13.63
CA GLY A 34 23.07 13.43 13.18
C GLY A 34 23.57 12.97 11.80
N GLY A 35 22.81 12.13 11.08
CA GLY A 35 23.16 11.66 9.73
C GLY A 35 24.08 10.44 9.67
N ALA A 36 24.50 9.85 10.80
CA ALA A 36 25.28 8.61 10.80
C ALA A 36 24.43 7.45 10.24
N ILE A 37 25.04 6.66 9.34
CA ILE A 37 24.41 5.54 8.65
C ILE A 37 24.95 4.23 9.20
N GLY A 38 24.07 3.24 9.40
CA GLY A 38 24.42 1.87 9.75
C GLY A 38 23.65 0.87 8.87
N ASP A 39 24.29 -0.26 8.58
CA ASP A 39 23.75 -1.34 7.75
C ASP A 39 23.43 -2.57 8.62
N LEU A 40 22.15 -2.90 8.71
CA LEU A 40 21.59 -3.94 9.56
C LEU A 40 20.53 -4.75 8.79
N ARG A 41 19.75 -5.54 9.52
CA ARG A 41 18.56 -6.24 9.02
C ARG A 41 17.32 -5.81 9.79
N VAL A 42 16.15 -6.03 9.21
CA VAL A 42 14.88 -5.75 9.89
C VAL A 42 14.74 -6.60 11.16
N SER A 43 15.26 -7.83 11.17
CA SER A 43 15.34 -8.70 12.35
C SER A 43 16.08 -8.09 13.54
N ASP A 44 16.93 -7.07 13.31
CA ASP A 44 17.69 -6.40 14.37
C ASP A 44 16.91 -5.27 15.07
N LEU A 45 15.69 -4.94 14.61
CA LEU A 45 14.83 -3.91 15.20
C LEU A 45 14.72 -3.98 16.74
N PRO A 46 14.57 -5.18 17.35
CA PRO A 46 14.53 -5.26 18.82
C PRO A 46 15.78 -4.70 19.50
N SER A 47 16.93 -4.66 18.85
CA SER A 47 18.17 -4.09 19.40
C SER A 47 18.27 -2.57 19.21
N LEU A 48 17.52 -2.00 18.28
CA LEU A 48 17.55 -0.59 17.89
C LEU A 48 16.52 0.26 18.64
N LEU A 49 15.44 -0.38 19.06
CA LEU A 49 14.37 0.24 19.80
C LEU A 49 14.52 -0.07 21.30
N ARG A 50 13.91 0.76 22.14
CA ARG A 50 13.97 0.63 23.61
C ARG A 50 12.60 0.29 24.19
N ALA A 51 12.58 -0.31 25.37
CA ALA A 51 11.34 -0.52 26.11
C ALA A 51 10.60 0.81 26.29
N GLY A 52 9.28 0.80 26.09
CA GLY A 52 8.42 1.98 26.09
C GLY A 52 8.25 2.66 24.72
N ASP A 53 9.05 2.32 23.70
CA ASP A 53 8.76 2.73 22.33
C ASP A 53 7.50 2.03 21.81
N THR A 54 6.76 2.68 20.92
CA THR A 54 5.56 2.09 20.30
C THR A 54 5.59 2.22 18.79
N LEU A 55 5.44 1.09 18.11
CA LEU A 55 5.29 0.99 16.67
C LEU A 55 3.84 1.31 16.28
N VAL A 56 3.65 2.27 15.37
CA VAL A 56 2.33 2.61 14.82
C VAL A 56 2.20 2.04 13.41
N PHE A 57 1.28 1.11 13.25
CA PHE A 57 1.03 0.39 12.01
C PHE A 57 -0.24 0.86 11.32
N ASN A 58 -0.25 0.83 10.00
CA ASN A 58 -1.48 0.92 9.22
C ASN A 58 -2.02 -0.51 9.00
N ASP A 59 -3.19 -0.82 9.57
CA ASP A 59 -3.77 -2.17 9.57
C ASP A 59 -4.75 -2.42 8.41
N THR A 60 -4.77 -1.53 7.43
CA THR A 60 -5.60 -1.71 6.24
C THR A 60 -5.25 -3.00 5.51
N ARG A 61 -6.29 -3.67 4.97
CA ARG A 61 -6.18 -4.87 4.14
C ARG A 61 -6.38 -4.52 2.68
N VAL A 62 -5.49 -5.04 1.84
CA VAL A 62 -5.60 -4.86 0.39
C VAL A 62 -6.69 -5.77 -0.15
N ILE A 63 -7.64 -5.20 -0.87
CA ILE A 63 -8.65 -5.93 -1.60
C ILE A 63 -8.17 -6.28 -3.02
N PRO A 64 -8.67 -7.36 -3.64
CA PRO A 64 -8.34 -7.71 -5.03
C PRO A 64 -9.00 -6.73 -6.02
N ALA A 65 -8.56 -5.50 -6.02
CA ALA A 65 -9.17 -4.35 -6.66
C ALA A 65 -9.00 -4.31 -8.20
N ARG A 66 -8.25 -5.26 -8.82
CA ARG A 66 -8.08 -5.33 -10.27
C ARG A 66 -9.09 -6.29 -10.87
N LEU A 67 -10.01 -5.76 -11.67
CA LEU A 67 -11.06 -6.50 -12.32
C LEU A 67 -10.81 -6.53 -13.83
N ALA A 68 -11.00 -7.69 -14.45
CA ALA A 68 -10.98 -7.85 -15.90
C ALA A 68 -12.39 -8.24 -16.38
N GLY A 69 -12.81 -7.74 -17.53
CA GLY A 69 -14.15 -8.00 -18.02
C GLY A 69 -14.37 -7.52 -19.44
N GLU A 70 -15.63 -7.55 -19.85
CA GLU A 70 -16.07 -7.11 -21.16
C GLU A 70 -17.26 -6.14 -21.05
N ARG A 71 -17.22 -5.11 -21.86
CA ARG A 71 -18.37 -4.26 -22.15
C ARG A 71 -19.01 -4.76 -23.45
N ASP A 72 -20.29 -5.04 -23.40
CA ASP A 72 -21.11 -5.30 -24.59
C ASP A 72 -21.95 -4.06 -24.92
N ARG A 73 -21.90 -3.62 -26.16
CA ARG A 73 -22.78 -2.57 -26.71
C ARG A 73 -23.29 -3.02 -28.07
N ASN A 74 -24.54 -3.47 -28.13
CA ASN A 74 -25.18 -3.95 -29.38
C ASN A 74 -24.38 -5.08 -30.07
N GLY A 75 -23.86 -6.04 -29.30
CA GLY A 75 -23.05 -7.15 -29.82
C GLY A 75 -21.57 -6.80 -30.07
N LEU A 76 -21.18 -5.54 -29.90
CA LEU A 76 -19.79 -5.13 -30.01
C LEU A 76 -19.10 -5.25 -28.65
N LYS A 77 -18.31 -6.29 -28.48
CA LYS A 77 -17.56 -6.57 -27.28
C LYS A 77 -16.28 -5.75 -27.21
N LEU A 78 -15.97 -5.24 -26.02
CA LEU A 78 -14.73 -4.52 -25.71
C LEU A 78 -14.17 -5.08 -24.42
N SER A 79 -12.98 -5.67 -24.48
CA SER A 79 -12.25 -6.08 -23.27
C SER A 79 -11.83 -4.86 -22.47
N VAL A 80 -12.08 -4.88 -21.16
CA VAL A 80 -11.80 -3.79 -20.24
C VAL A 80 -11.07 -4.31 -19.01
N LYS A 81 -10.23 -3.44 -18.44
CA LYS A 81 -9.61 -3.65 -17.14
C LYS A 81 -9.98 -2.49 -16.24
N ALA A 82 -10.45 -2.77 -15.05
CA ALA A 82 -10.73 -1.77 -14.03
C ALA A 82 -9.76 -1.97 -12.85
N THR A 83 -9.31 -0.87 -12.27
CA THR A 83 -8.68 -0.84 -10.95
C THR A 83 -9.55 0.02 -10.06
N LEU A 84 -10.20 -0.58 -9.08
CA LEU A 84 -11.01 0.13 -8.09
C LEU A 84 -10.09 1.06 -7.30
N LEU A 85 -10.59 2.25 -6.93
CA LEU A 85 -9.80 3.27 -6.23
C LEU A 85 -10.36 3.61 -4.85
N LYS A 86 -11.61 4.08 -4.82
CA LYS A 86 -12.29 4.52 -3.60
C LYS A 86 -13.74 4.06 -3.64
N ARG A 87 -14.20 3.50 -2.52
CA ARG A 87 -15.62 3.20 -2.31
C ARG A 87 -16.36 4.50 -2.05
N LEU A 88 -17.43 4.76 -2.80
CA LEU A 88 -18.29 5.92 -2.64
C LEU A 88 -19.56 5.60 -1.83
N SER A 89 -20.03 4.36 -1.94
CA SER A 89 -21.20 3.85 -1.20
C SER A 89 -21.18 2.34 -1.14
N VAL A 90 -22.24 1.73 -0.60
CA VAL A 90 -22.37 0.27 -0.50
C VAL A 90 -22.31 -0.46 -1.86
N SER A 91 -22.57 0.23 -2.98
CA SER A 91 -22.58 -0.35 -4.34
C SER A 91 -21.79 0.47 -5.36
N ARG A 92 -21.15 1.59 -4.97
CA ARG A 92 -20.47 2.49 -5.90
C ARG A 92 -18.99 2.60 -5.58
N TRP A 93 -18.17 2.58 -6.64
CA TRP A 93 -16.71 2.76 -6.59
C TRP A 93 -16.22 3.70 -7.67
N THR A 94 -15.23 4.51 -7.38
CA THR A 94 -14.40 5.09 -8.43
C THR A 94 -13.39 4.07 -8.92
N ALA A 95 -13.05 4.10 -10.20
CA ALA A 95 -12.11 3.19 -10.82
C ALA A 95 -11.31 3.87 -11.94
N LEU A 96 -10.08 3.42 -12.15
CA LEU A 96 -9.35 3.65 -13.39
C LEU A 96 -9.67 2.50 -14.35
N MET A 97 -10.12 2.84 -15.57
CA MET A 97 -10.46 1.82 -16.56
C MET A 97 -9.64 1.97 -17.84
N LYS A 98 -9.25 0.84 -18.42
CA LYS A 98 -8.56 0.76 -19.71
C LYS A 98 -9.31 -0.17 -20.66
N PRO A 99 -9.67 0.32 -21.88
CA PRO A 99 -9.51 1.66 -22.43
C PRO A 99 -10.66 2.62 -22.00
N GLY A 100 -10.40 3.52 -21.03
CA GLY A 100 -11.42 4.41 -20.45
C GLY A 100 -12.08 5.37 -21.45
N LYS A 101 -11.33 5.82 -22.48
CA LYS A 101 -11.85 6.74 -23.52
C LYS A 101 -12.98 6.11 -24.37
N ARG A 102 -13.02 4.78 -24.47
CA ARG A 102 -14.03 4.04 -25.27
C ARG A 102 -15.31 3.73 -24.49
N LEU A 103 -15.30 3.93 -23.17
CA LEU A 103 -16.47 3.75 -22.32
C LEU A 103 -17.32 5.02 -22.31
N ARG A 104 -18.64 4.83 -22.21
CA ARG A 104 -19.66 5.89 -22.10
C ARG A 104 -20.49 5.67 -20.85
N VAL A 105 -21.05 6.73 -20.29
CA VAL A 105 -22.08 6.65 -19.26
C VAL A 105 -23.23 5.79 -19.78
N GLY A 106 -23.73 4.87 -18.95
CA GLY A 106 -24.71 3.86 -19.28
C GLY A 106 -24.17 2.54 -19.84
N ASP A 107 -22.84 2.44 -20.14
CA ASP A 107 -22.25 1.14 -20.54
C ASP A 107 -22.32 0.15 -19.37
N LYS A 108 -22.78 -1.06 -19.65
CA LYS A 108 -22.74 -2.19 -18.73
C LYS A 108 -21.46 -3.01 -18.97
N VAL A 109 -20.76 -3.32 -17.89
CA VAL A 109 -19.50 -4.08 -17.89
C VAL A 109 -19.71 -5.33 -17.04
N HIS A 110 -19.35 -6.49 -17.58
CA HIS A 110 -19.37 -7.77 -16.89
C HIS A 110 -17.92 -8.17 -16.58
N PHE A 111 -17.61 -8.34 -15.30
CA PHE A 111 -16.31 -8.78 -14.84
C PHE A 111 -16.31 -10.27 -14.59
N THR A 112 -15.27 -10.96 -15.03
CA THR A 112 -15.10 -12.39 -14.87
C THR A 112 -13.77 -12.67 -14.17
N PRO A 113 -13.66 -13.79 -13.42
CA PRO A 113 -12.38 -14.20 -12.86
C PRO A 113 -11.28 -14.21 -13.94
N ALA A 114 -10.12 -13.63 -13.61
CA ALA A 114 -8.96 -13.72 -14.50
C ALA A 114 -8.63 -15.21 -14.74
N PRO A 115 -8.39 -15.65 -15.99
CA PRO A 115 -7.96 -17.01 -16.20
C PRO A 115 -6.64 -17.24 -15.45
N LEU A 116 -6.60 -18.23 -14.57
CA LEU A 116 -5.41 -18.65 -13.86
C LEU A 116 -4.35 -19.05 -14.91
N ARG A 117 -3.37 -18.19 -15.13
CA ARG A 117 -2.19 -18.53 -15.94
C ARG A 117 -1.15 -19.17 -15.02
N GLY A 118 -1.29 -20.47 -14.83
CA GLY A 118 -0.34 -21.24 -14.04
C GLY A 118 -0.59 -22.75 -14.21
N GLY A 119 -0.14 -23.28 -15.31
CA GLY A 119 -0.13 -24.72 -15.57
C GLY A 119 0.69 -24.97 -16.82
N ALA A 120 1.87 -25.54 -16.68
CA ALA A 120 2.72 -25.95 -17.77
C ALA A 120 1.91 -26.70 -18.84
N GLU A 121 2.17 -26.43 -20.10
CA GLU A 121 1.75 -27.27 -21.22
C GLU A 121 2.27 -28.70 -20.99
N GLY A 122 1.44 -29.53 -20.38
CA GLY A 122 1.62 -30.96 -20.21
C GLY A 122 0.78 -31.66 -21.24
N SER A 123 1.43 -32.11 -22.29
CA SER A 123 1.14 -33.27 -23.18
C SER A 123 -0.28 -33.84 -23.07
N ARG A 124 -1.04 -33.66 -24.16
CA ARG A 124 -2.26 -34.43 -24.43
C ARG A 124 -1.89 -35.92 -24.60
N ILE A 125 -2.26 -36.72 -23.60
CA ILE A 125 -2.48 -38.14 -23.80
C ILE A 125 -3.91 -38.42 -23.37
N GLY A 126 -4.73 -38.96 -24.29
CA GLY A 126 -6.13 -39.25 -24.10
C GLY A 126 -6.37 -40.36 -23.07
N GLY A 127 -7.46 -40.24 -22.37
CA GLY A 127 -8.01 -41.24 -21.46
C GLY A 127 -9.28 -40.71 -20.81
N GLU A 128 -10.44 -41.13 -21.32
CA GLU A 128 -11.74 -41.00 -20.68
C GLU A 128 -11.75 -41.75 -19.36
N VAL A 129 -11.99 -41.04 -18.23
CA VAL A 129 -12.51 -41.68 -16.99
C VAL A 129 -13.41 -40.70 -16.24
N GLY A 130 -14.63 -41.13 -16.06
CA GLY A 130 -15.61 -40.94 -15.00
C GLY A 130 -15.64 -39.60 -14.22
N ARG A 131 -16.76 -38.84 -14.40
CA ARG A 131 -17.22 -37.79 -13.51
C ARG A 131 -17.38 -38.32 -12.08
N ARG A 132 -16.56 -37.83 -11.17
CA ARG A 132 -16.85 -37.83 -9.73
C ARG A 132 -16.79 -36.38 -9.24
N SER A 133 -17.88 -35.96 -8.61
CA SER A 133 -18.00 -34.72 -7.85
C SER A 133 -16.94 -34.72 -6.74
N GLY A 134 -16.05 -33.71 -6.73
CA GLY A 134 -15.03 -33.58 -5.70
C GLY A 134 -14.77 -32.11 -5.41
N ALA A 135 -14.83 -31.78 -4.13
CA ALA A 135 -14.52 -30.47 -3.59
C ALA A 135 -13.10 -30.02 -3.96
N THR A 136 -12.92 -28.73 -4.19
CA THR A 136 -11.61 -28.10 -4.39
C THR A 136 -10.75 -28.21 -3.13
N PRO A 137 -9.40 -28.32 -3.22
CA PRO A 137 -8.50 -28.57 -2.08
C PRO A 137 -8.45 -27.47 -1.02
N ASN A 138 -9.10 -26.33 -1.20
CA ASN A 138 -9.00 -25.17 -0.31
C ASN A 138 -10.31 -24.74 0.37
N GLY A 139 -11.34 -25.60 0.43
CA GLY A 139 -12.55 -25.29 1.22
C GLY A 139 -13.40 -24.10 0.74
N LEU A 140 -13.09 -23.49 -0.39
CA LEU A 140 -13.93 -22.47 -1.02
C LEU A 140 -15.06 -23.16 -1.79
N PRO A 141 -16.31 -22.67 -1.70
CA PRO A 141 -17.41 -23.21 -2.49
C PRO A 141 -17.05 -23.10 -3.98
N ALA A 142 -17.39 -24.14 -4.76
CA ALA A 142 -17.25 -24.11 -6.20
C ALA A 142 -18.00 -22.91 -6.76
N PRO A 143 -17.47 -22.20 -7.78
CA PRO A 143 -18.19 -21.09 -8.38
C PRO A 143 -19.53 -21.60 -8.91
N PRO A 144 -20.61 -20.84 -8.71
CA PRO A 144 -21.92 -21.19 -9.25
C PRO A 144 -21.80 -21.37 -10.76
N SER A 145 -22.26 -22.49 -11.25
CA SER A 145 -22.28 -22.82 -12.67
C SER A 145 -23.33 -21.98 -13.36
N GLY A 146 -22.89 -21.00 -14.11
CA GLY A 146 -23.74 -20.17 -14.97
C GLY A 146 -24.01 -18.77 -14.43
N ALA A 147 -23.34 -17.78 -15.01
CA ALA A 147 -23.83 -16.41 -15.20
C ALA A 147 -23.90 -15.45 -14.00
N ASP A 148 -23.13 -15.58 -12.95
CA ASP A 148 -22.99 -14.45 -12.02
C ASP A 148 -21.62 -13.78 -12.15
N ALA A 149 -21.37 -13.28 -13.37
CA ALA A 149 -20.30 -12.31 -13.59
C ALA A 149 -20.67 -11.04 -12.79
N LEU A 150 -19.75 -10.56 -11.95
CA LEU A 150 -19.88 -9.28 -11.28
C LEU A 150 -20.14 -8.20 -12.33
N ALA A 151 -21.27 -7.51 -12.26
CA ALA A 151 -21.63 -6.51 -13.25
C ALA A 151 -21.71 -5.12 -12.63
N ALA A 152 -21.33 -4.12 -13.44
CA ALA A 152 -21.44 -2.73 -13.06
C ALA A 152 -21.81 -1.86 -14.27
N THR A 153 -22.50 -0.76 -13.98
CA THR A 153 -22.82 0.27 -14.96
C THR A 153 -21.87 1.46 -14.77
N VAL A 154 -21.38 2.00 -15.88
CA VAL A 154 -20.64 3.27 -15.89
C VAL A 154 -21.62 4.40 -15.58
N GLU A 155 -21.55 4.96 -14.37
CA GLU A 155 -22.47 6.02 -13.91
C GLU A 155 -21.97 7.42 -14.23
N ALA A 156 -20.66 7.66 -14.11
CA ALA A 156 -20.04 8.96 -14.39
C ALA A 156 -18.60 8.80 -14.88
N LYS A 157 -18.08 9.86 -15.50
CA LYS A 157 -16.67 10.00 -15.88
C LYS A 157 -16.21 11.39 -15.46
N SER A 158 -15.11 11.46 -14.72
CA SER A 158 -14.50 12.72 -14.31
C SER A 158 -13.47 13.22 -15.35
N GLU A 159 -13.11 14.47 -15.25
CA GLU A 159 -12.11 15.12 -16.15
C GLU A 159 -10.71 14.52 -15.99
N ASP A 160 -10.35 14.07 -14.81
CA ASP A 160 -9.08 13.38 -14.50
C ASP A 160 -9.03 11.93 -14.99
N GLY A 161 -10.12 11.45 -15.64
CA GLY A 161 -10.22 10.13 -16.26
C GLY A 161 -10.66 9.01 -15.34
N GLN A 162 -11.06 9.31 -14.11
CA GLN A 162 -11.72 8.34 -13.24
C GLN A 162 -13.15 8.06 -13.71
N ILE A 163 -13.61 6.84 -13.43
CA ILE A 163 -14.95 6.37 -13.81
C ILE A 163 -15.66 5.90 -12.54
N THR A 164 -16.88 6.38 -12.34
CA THR A 164 -17.75 5.85 -11.30
C THR A 164 -18.48 4.62 -11.83
N LEU A 165 -18.32 3.50 -11.14
CA LEU A 165 -18.99 2.24 -11.37
C LEU A 165 -20.11 2.06 -10.33
N ALA A 166 -21.33 1.82 -10.77
CA ALA A 166 -22.45 1.36 -9.97
C ALA A 166 -22.59 -0.15 -10.17
N PHE A 167 -22.31 -0.94 -9.15
CA PHE A 167 -22.40 -2.40 -9.19
C PHE A 167 -23.84 -2.86 -8.98
N ASP A 168 -24.22 -3.99 -9.60
CA ASP A 168 -25.53 -4.61 -9.42
C ASP A 168 -25.68 -5.27 -8.03
N LEU A 169 -24.55 -5.53 -7.35
CA LEU A 169 -24.47 -6.02 -5.97
C LEU A 169 -24.14 -4.88 -5.00
N SER A 170 -24.37 -5.10 -3.71
CA SER A 170 -24.08 -4.11 -2.66
C SER A 170 -23.61 -4.76 -1.37
N GLY A 171 -22.90 -3.99 -0.52
CA GLY A 171 -22.43 -4.42 0.80
C GLY A 171 -21.57 -5.70 0.75
N PRO A 172 -21.72 -6.62 1.72
CA PRO A 172 -20.88 -7.82 1.82
C PRO A 172 -20.95 -8.71 0.56
N ALA A 173 -22.10 -8.81 -0.10
CA ALA A 173 -22.23 -9.58 -1.34
C ALA A 173 -21.37 -9.01 -2.49
N LEU A 174 -21.23 -7.69 -2.56
CA LEU A 174 -20.32 -7.06 -3.51
C LEU A 174 -18.86 -7.34 -3.13
N ASP A 175 -18.51 -7.30 -1.85
CA ASP A 175 -17.17 -7.55 -1.37
C ASP A 175 -16.73 -8.99 -1.65
N ASP A 176 -17.59 -9.96 -1.42
CA ASP A 176 -17.36 -11.36 -1.76
C ASP A 176 -17.18 -11.56 -3.27
N ALA A 177 -18.01 -10.92 -4.09
CA ALA A 177 -17.91 -11.00 -5.53
C ALA A 177 -16.59 -10.38 -6.05
N ILE A 178 -16.18 -9.22 -5.51
CA ILE A 178 -14.88 -8.60 -5.82
C ILE A 178 -13.74 -9.55 -5.41
N ALA A 179 -13.82 -10.19 -4.24
CA ALA A 179 -12.80 -11.11 -3.77
C ALA A 179 -12.65 -12.34 -4.68
N MET A 180 -13.76 -12.84 -5.26
CA MET A 180 -13.75 -13.98 -6.19
C MET A 180 -13.23 -13.61 -7.58
N VAL A 181 -13.65 -12.47 -8.12
CA VAL A 181 -13.38 -12.06 -9.51
C VAL A 181 -12.06 -11.31 -9.63
N GLY A 182 -11.67 -10.59 -8.58
CA GLY A 182 -10.56 -9.66 -8.59
C GLY A 182 -9.19 -10.31 -8.44
N ALA A 183 -8.20 -9.58 -8.92
CA ALA A 183 -6.79 -9.88 -8.77
C ALA A 183 -6.09 -8.82 -7.91
N MET A 184 -4.95 -9.15 -7.30
CA MET A 184 -4.20 -8.24 -6.45
C MET A 184 -3.70 -7.03 -7.23
N PRO A 185 -3.89 -5.82 -6.72
CA PRO A 185 -3.51 -4.59 -7.42
C PRO A 185 -2.00 -4.30 -7.22
N LEU A 186 -1.14 -5.15 -7.81
CA LEU A 186 0.29 -4.93 -7.73
C LEU A 186 0.69 -3.55 -8.24
N PRO A 187 1.71 -2.92 -7.64
CA PRO A 187 2.27 -1.68 -8.13
C PRO A 187 2.61 -1.74 -9.62
N PRO A 188 2.36 -0.66 -10.39
CA PRO A 188 2.54 -0.66 -11.84
C PRO A 188 3.94 -1.10 -12.30
N TYR A 189 4.99 -0.77 -11.54
CA TYR A 189 6.36 -1.14 -11.88
C TYR A 189 6.63 -2.66 -11.72
N ILE A 190 5.96 -3.34 -10.79
CA ILE A 190 6.03 -4.81 -10.68
C ILE A 190 5.20 -5.44 -11.80
N ALA A 191 3.97 -4.96 -11.99
CA ALA A 191 3.06 -5.48 -13.01
C ALA A 191 3.57 -5.29 -14.45
N ALA A 192 4.50 -4.36 -14.68
CA ALA A 192 5.18 -4.16 -15.97
C ALA A 192 6.31 -5.18 -16.22
N LEU A 193 6.92 -5.71 -15.16
CA LEU A 193 8.09 -6.60 -15.24
C LEU A 193 7.74 -8.07 -15.08
N ARG A 194 6.62 -8.39 -14.44
CA ARG A 194 6.09 -9.74 -14.31
C ARG A 194 4.57 -9.76 -14.19
N PRO A 195 3.91 -10.85 -14.64
CA PRO A 195 2.49 -11.06 -14.32
C PRO A 195 2.29 -11.28 -12.81
N GLU A 196 1.08 -11.04 -12.35
CA GLU A 196 0.63 -11.44 -11.02
C GLU A 196 0.47 -12.96 -10.95
N ASP A 197 0.64 -13.52 -9.74
CA ASP A 197 0.41 -14.92 -9.43
C ASP A 197 -0.25 -15.08 -8.03
N ASP A 198 -0.58 -16.31 -7.64
CA ASP A 198 -1.28 -16.58 -6.38
C ASP A 198 -0.46 -16.22 -5.14
N GLN A 199 0.87 -16.23 -5.24
CA GLN A 199 1.76 -15.85 -4.14
C GLN A 199 1.60 -14.36 -3.79
N ASP A 200 1.24 -13.50 -4.77
CA ASP A 200 1.03 -12.08 -4.54
C ASP A 200 -0.10 -11.79 -3.55
N ARG A 201 -1.08 -12.68 -3.41
CA ARG A 201 -2.14 -12.55 -2.39
C ARG A 201 -1.57 -12.59 -0.96
N GLN A 202 -0.50 -13.38 -0.75
CA GLN A 202 0.20 -13.45 0.53
C GLN A 202 1.31 -12.40 0.63
N ASP A 203 2.09 -12.22 -0.44
CA ASP A 203 3.24 -11.32 -0.43
C ASP A 203 2.83 -9.85 -0.29
N TYR A 204 1.69 -9.44 -0.87
CA TYR A 204 1.22 -8.06 -0.85
C TYR A 204 0.21 -7.78 0.26
N GLN A 205 0.36 -8.47 1.42
CA GLN A 205 -0.47 -8.29 2.60
C GLN A 205 0.38 -8.32 3.86
N THR A 206 0.08 -7.44 4.83
CA THR A 206 0.74 -7.47 6.14
C THR A 206 0.16 -8.58 7.02
N VAL A 207 0.95 -9.10 7.95
CA VAL A 207 0.52 -10.18 8.85
C VAL A 207 -0.53 -9.73 9.88
N TYR A 208 -0.76 -8.44 10.00
CA TYR A 208 -1.70 -7.82 10.93
C TYR A 208 -2.85 -7.06 10.23
N ALA A 209 -3.00 -7.21 8.92
CA ALA A 209 -4.08 -6.57 8.17
C ALA A 209 -5.47 -6.98 8.66
N ARG A 210 -6.35 -6.01 8.94
CA ARG A 210 -7.71 -6.21 9.49
C ARG A 210 -8.79 -5.51 8.69
N GLU A 211 -8.61 -4.22 8.39
CA GLU A 211 -9.66 -3.35 7.83
C GLU A 211 -9.61 -3.36 6.30
N ASP A 212 -10.61 -3.97 5.66
CA ASP A 212 -10.70 -4.07 4.20
C ASP A 212 -10.95 -2.71 3.54
N GLY A 213 -10.37 -2.48 2.35
CA GLY A 213 -10.68 -1.28 1.55
C GLY A 213 -9.48 -0.61 0.88
N SER A 214 -8.27 -1.07 1.12
CA SER A 214 -7.07 -0.51 0.51
C SER A 214 -6.80 -1.11 -0.87
N VAL A 215 -6.29 -0.28 -1.78
CA VAL A 215 -5.83 -0.69 -3.12
C VAL A 215 -4.31 -0.90 -3.15
N ALA A 216 -3.60 -0.39 -2.16
CA ALA A 216 -2.16 -0.62 -2.01
C ALA A 216 -1.82 -1.03 -0.57
N ALA A 217 -0.86 -1.94 -0.44
CA ALA A 217 -0.38 -2.37 0.87
C ALA A 217 0.42 -1.26 1.58
N PRO A 218 0.35 -1.16 2.92
CA PRO A 218 1.29 -0.38 3.70
C PRO A 218 2.65 -1.10 3.72
N THR A 219 3.45 -0.90 2.67
CA THR A 219 4.55 -1.78 2.28
C THR A 219 5.68 -1.88 3.31
N ALA A 220 5.92 -0.84 4.13
CA ALA A 220 6.85 -0.94 5.25
C ALA A 220 6.45 -2.02 6.28
N GLY A 221 5.15 -2.27 6.40
CA GLY A 221 4.61 -3.33 7.26
C GLY A 221 4.84 -4.75 6.75
N LEU A 222 5.16 -4.91 5.46
CA LEU A 222 5.43 -6.22 4.87
C LEU A 222 6.68 -6.88 5.43
N HIS A 223 7.59 -6.11 6.01
CA HIS A 223 8.81 -6.62 6.64
C HIS A 223 8.57 -7.39 7.94
N PHE A 224 7.43 -7.19 8.59
CA PHE A 224 7.15 -7.77 9.89
C PHE A 224 6.66 -9.22 9.76
N THR A 225 7.28 -10.08 10.57
CA THR A 225 6.88 -11.48 10.76
C THR A 225 6.25 -11.66 12.16
N PRO A 226 5.45 -12.70 12.38
CA PRO A 226 4.94 -13.00 13.72
C PRO A 226 6.07 -13.15 14.75
N SER A 227 7.20 -13.75 14.38
CA SER A 227 8.37 -13.92 15.27
C SER A 227 9.01 -12.58 15.63
N LEU A 228 9.18 -11.67 14.66
CA LEU A 228 9.70 -10.33 14.94
C LEU A 228 8.77 -9.53 15.86
N LEU A 229 7.45 -9.59 15.62
CA LEU A 229 6.46 -8.93 16.48
C LEU A 229 6.51 -9.46 17.92
N ALA A 230 6.65 -10.78 18.10
CA ALA A 230 6.80 -11.39 19.42
C ALA A 230 8.11 -10.98 20.13
N ALA A 231 9.22 -10.87 19.37
CA ALA A 231 10.51 -10.43 19.91
C ALA A 231 10.48 -8.96 20.37
N LEU A 232 9.79 -8.09 19.62
CA LEU A 232 9.58 -6.69 19.99
C LEU A 232 8.73 -6.57 21.26
N GLU A 233 7.64 -7.33 21.35
CA GLU A 233 6.77 -7.36 22.52
C GLU A 233 7.51 -7.88 23.78
N ALA A 234 8.30 -8.94 23.66
CA ALA A 234 9.13 -9.47 24.74
C ALA A 234 10.15 -8.43 25.26
N LYS A 235 10.53 -7.46 24.44
CA LYS A 235 11.42 -6.35 24.82
C LYS A 235 10.67 -5.13 25.39
N GLY A 236 9.34 -5.21 25.56
CA GLY A 236 8.53 -4.10 26.06
C GLY A 236 8.29 -2.99 25.03
N ILE A 237 8.37 -3.31 23.74
CA ILE A 237 8.05 -2.40 22.64
C ILE A 237 6.58 -2.59 22.28
N GLY A 238 5.79 -1.51 22.39
CA GLY A 238 4.35 -1.53 22.17
C GLY A 238 3.96 -1.53 20.69
N ARG A 239 2.66 -1.81 20.45
CA ARG A 239 2.02 -1.72 19.11
C ARG A 239 0.74 -0.91 19.19
N ALA A 240 0.55 -0.02 18.25
CA ALA A 240 -0.71 0.71 18.01
C ALA A 240 -1.10 0.61 16.53
N PHE A 241 -2.38 0.70 16.25
CA PHE A 241 -2.90 0.58 14.89
C PHE A 241 -3.71 1.82 14.52
N VAL A 242 -3.54 2.23 13.28
CA VAL A 242 -4.34 3.25 12.61
C VAL A 242 -4.79 2.69 11.27
N THR A 243 -5.90 3.16 10.74
CA THR A 243 -6.40 2.69 9.44
C THR A 243 -6.31 3.82 8.43
N LEU A 244 -5.58 3.63 7.34
CA LEU A 244 -5.59 4.52 6.18
C LEU A 244 -5.77 3.68 4.91
N HIS A 245 -6.86 3.90 4.20
CA HIS A 245 -7.13 3.22 2.93
C HIS A 245 -6.33 3.86 1.82
N VAL A 246 -5.24 3.19 1.43
CA VAL A 246 -4.31 3.70 0.42
C VAL A 246 -4.90 3.53 -0.96
N GLY A 247 -5.09 4.65 -1.65
CA GLY A 247 -5.56 4.69 -3.03
C GLY A 247 -4.43 4.44 -4.05
N ALA A 248 -4.80 4.14 -5.30
CA ALA A 248 -3.84 3.97 -6.40
C ALA A 248 -3.07 5.27 -6.76
N GLY A 249 -3.51 6.42 -6.25
CA GLY A 249 -2.82 7.70 -6.42
C GLY A 249 -1.38 7.70 -5.92
N THR A 250 -1.06 6.89 -4.92
CA THR A 250 0.30 6.73 -4.37
C THR A 250 1.32 6.23 -5.41
N PHE A 251 0.86 5.57 -6.48
CA PHE A 251 1.72 5.09 -7.56
C PHE A 251 1.82 6.05 -8.75
N LEU A 252 1.10 7.16 -8.71
CA LEU A 252 1.13 8.12 -9.80
C LEU A 252 2.38 9.01 -9.68
N PRO A 253 3.10 9.25 -10.80
CA PRO A 253 4.23 10.15 -10.79
C PRO A 253 3.77 11.61 -10.58
N VAL A 254 4.59 12.39 -9.88
CA VAL A 254 4.40 13.84 -9.80
C VAL A 254 4.64 14.45 -11.19
N LYS A 255 3.65 15.17 -11.71
CA LYS A 255 3.67 15.70 -13.09
C LYS A 255 4.01 17.19 -13.18
N VAL A 256 4.12 17.87 -12.05
CA VAL A 256 4.42 19.29 -11.96
C VAL A 256 5.92 19.52 -11.72
N GLU A 257 6.43 20.70 -12.06
CA GLU A 257 7.83 21.06 -11.84
C GLU A 257 8.06 21.64 -10.45
N ALA A 258 7.17 22.51 -9.99
CA ALA A 258 7.26 23.08 -8.65
C ALA A 258 6.49 22.20 -7.63
N VAL A 259 7.13 21.90 -6.50
CA VAL A 259 6.53 21.09 -5.44
C VAL A 259 5.24 21.71 -4.92
N ALA A 260 5.15 23.06 -4.87
CA ALA A 260 3.98 23.79 -4.40
C ALA A 260 2.73 23.61 -5.28
N ASP A 261 2.91 23.23 -6.55
CA ASP A 261 1.80 23.06 -7.51
C ASP A 261 1.20 21.64 -7.45
N HIS A 262 1.78 20.76 -6.63
CA HIS A 262 1.30 19.39 -6.53
C HIS A 262 0.09 19.28 -5.59
N ASN A 263 -1.00 18.74 -6.09
CA ASN A 263 -2.19 18.41 -5.31
C ASN A 263 -2.14 16.95 -4.87
N MET A 264 -2.03 16.73 -3.55
CA MET A 264 -2.09 15.38 -2.98
C MET A 264 -3.50 14.80 -3.12
N HIS A 265 -3.56 13.53 -3.51
CA HIS A 265 -4.81 12.78 -3.47
C HIS A 265 -5.25 12.56 -2.02
N ALA A 266 -6.53 12.79 -1.76
CA ALA A 266 -7.11 12.53 -0.45
C ALA A 266 -7.26 11.01 -0.23
N GLU A 267 -6.91 10.56 0.97
CA GLU A 267 -7.05 9.18 1.44
C GLU A 267 -7.86 9.18 2.73
N THR A 268 -8.80 8.24 2.84
CA THR A 268 -9.67 8.13 4.02
C THR A 268 -8.96 7.35 5.12
N GLY A 269 -8.95 7.90 6.33
CA GLY A 269 -8.31 7.28 7.48
C GLY A 269 -9.07 7.43 8.78
N GLU A 270 -8.67 6.60 9.76
CA GLU A 270 -9.27 6.57 11.08
C GLU A 270 -8.22 6.34 12.17
N ILE A 271 -8.35 7.07 13.28
CA ILE A 271 -7.65 6.84 14.54
C ILE A 271 -8.71 6.82 15.63
N SER A 272 -8.87 5.68 16.31
CA SER A 272 -9.83 5.55 17.41
C SER A 272 -9.41 6.40 18.63
N SER A 273 -10.37 6.74 19.49
CA SER A 273 -10.08 7.42 20.76
C SER A 273 -9.11 6.61 21.62
N GLN A 274 -9.31 5.30 21.69
CA GLN A 274 -8.42 4.40 22.43
C GLN A 274 -6.98 4.45 21.94
N THR A 275 -6.78 4.47 20.59
CA THR A 275 -5.43 4.59 20.00
C THR A 275 -4.82 5.96 20.28
N ALA A 276 -5.58 7.05 20.15
CA ALA A 276 -5.11 8.39 20.43
C ALA A 276 -4.68 8.55 21.90
N ASP A 277 -5.52 8.12 22.84
CA ASP A 277 -5.22 8.15 24.27
C ASP A 277 -3.97 7.33 24.64
N ALA A 278 -3.83 6.12 24.07
CA ALA A 278 -2.67 5.28 24.28
C ALA A 278 -1.38 5.94 23.78
N LEU A 279 -1.39 6.56 22.60
CA LEU A 279 -0.22 7.26 22.04
C LEU A 279 0.16 8.47 22.88
N ASN A 280 -0.81 9.24 23.35
CA ASN A 280 -0.57 10.38 24.25
C ASN A 280 0.03 9.93 25.59
N ALA A 281 -0.47 8.84 26.17
CA ALA A 281 0.07 8.26 27.42
C ALA A 281 1.52 7.79 27.25
N ILE A 282 1.86 7.14 26.11
CA ILE A 282 3.22 6.71 25.81
C ILE A 282 4.17 7.90 25.74
N ARG A 283 3.78 8.99 25.06
CA ARG A 283 4.60 10.20 25.00
C ARG A 283 4.78 10.86 26.35
N ALA A 284 3.72 10.94 27.14
CA ALA A 284 3.78 11.46 28.51
C ALA A 284 4.73 10.67 29.41
N ALA A 285 4.86 9.34 29.17
CA ALA A 285 5.81 8.47 29.85
C ALA A 285 7.25 8.53 29.29
N GLY A 286 7.53 9.37 28.27
CA GLY A 286 8.83 9.51 27.63
C GLY A 286 9.16 8.42 26.59
N GLY A 287 8.18 7.62 26.18
CA GLY A 287 8.27 6.67 25.07
C GLY A 287 8.28 7.38 23.73
N ARG A 288 8.90 6.74 22.71
CA ARG A 288 8.95 7.27 21.33
C ARG A 288 7.85 6.64 20.48
N ILE A 289 7.32 7.45 19.56
CA ILE A 289 6.39 7.01 18.53
C ILE A 289 7.18 6.66 17.27
N VAL A 290 7.13 5.39 16.86
CA VAL A 290 7.82 4.83 15.70
C VAL A 290 6.79 4.53 14.62
N CYS A 291 6.68 5.39 13.61
CA CYS A 291 5.76 5.15 12.50
C CYS A 291 6.31 4.09 11.54
N VAL A 292 5.52 3.05 11.26
CA VAL A 292 5.83 2.05 10.24
C VAL A 292 5.07 2.39 8.97
N GLY A 293 5.80 3.00 8.03
CA GLY A 293 5.30 3.48 6.76
C GLY A 293 4.89 4.96 6.78
N THR A 294 5.00 5.57 5.61
CA THR A 294 4.61 6.97 5.38
C THR A 294 3.10 7.19 5.53
N THR A 295 2.29 6.15 5.34
CA THR A 295 0.84 6.20 5.52
C THR A 295 0.45 6.38 6.99
N ALA A 296 1.04 5.60 7.90
CA ALA A 296 0.82 5.77 9.34
C ALA A 296 1.31 7.14 9.80
N LEU A 297 2.48 7.58 9.33
CA LEU A 297 3.03 8.90 9.65
C LEU A 297 2.09 10.03 9.19
N ARG A 298 1.63 10.02 7.94
CA ARG A 298 0.75 11.07 7.41
C ARG A 298 -0.56 11.18 8.18
N LEU A 299 -1.18 10.05 8.48
CA LEU A 299 -2.42 10.04 9.24
C LEU A 299 -2.22 10.56 10.66
N LEU A 300 -1.15 10.11 11.32
CA LEU A 300 -0.84 10.55 12.67
C LEU A 300 -0.56 12.06 12.74
N GLU A 301 0.23 12.60 11.79
CA GLU A 301 0.51 14.04 11.70
C GLU A 301 -0.76 14.87 11.40
N THR A 302 -1.71 14.31 10.62
CA THR A 302 -3.02 14.93 10.37
C THR A 302 -3.85 15.07 11.65
N ALA A 303 -3.81 14.06 12.51
CA ALA A 303 -4.60 13.96 13.73
C ALA A 303 -3.93 14.63 14.96
N THR A 304 -2.73 15.20 14.80
CA THR A 304 -1.95 15.76 15.91
C THR A 304 -1.98 17.29 15.86
N ASP A 305 -2.34 17.90 16.97
CA ASP A 305 -2.40 19.35 17.11
C ASP A 305 -1.01 19.99 17.30
N GLU A 306 -0.99 21.32 17.45
CA GLU A 306 0.26 22.08 17.62
C GLU A 306 0.97 21.81 18.95
N ALA A 307 0.23 21.36 19.97
CA ALA A 307 0.78 20.95 21.25
C ALA A 307 1.38 19.54 21.23
N GLY A 308 1.21 18.81 20.10
CA GLY A 308 1.66 17.45 19.94
C GLY A 308 0.69 16.40 20.51
N VAL A 309 -0.55 16.79 20.79
CA VAL A 309 -1.59 15.86 21.25
C VAL A 309 -2.26 15.20 20.08
N VAL A 310 -2.29 13.87 20.08
CA VAL A 310 -3.00 13.06 19.08
C VAL A 310 -4.48 13.04 19.44
N HIS A 311 -5.34 13.36 18.47
CA HIS A 311 -6.79 13.33 18.62
C HIS A 311 -7.41 12.14 17.86
N PRO A 312 -8.58 11.66 18.28
CA PRO A 312 -9.38 10.76 17.44
C PRO A 312 -9.65 11.41 16.08
N PHE A 313 -9.59 10.62 15.02
CA PHE A 313 -9.77 11.12 13.67
C PHE A 313 -10.59 10.12 12.84
N ALA A 314 -11.54 10.63 12.06
CA ALA A 314 -12.24 9.87 11.02
C ALA A 314 -12.53 10.81 9.85
N GLY A 315 -11.92 10.58 8.70
CA GLY A 315 -12.08 11.48 7.56
C GLY A 315 -10.99 11.33 6.50
N ASP A 316 -10.95 12.28 5.58
CA ASP A 316 -9.98 12.33 4.51
C ASP A 316 -8.74 13.16 4.91
N THR A 317 -7.56 12.66 4.59
CA THR A 317 -6.30 13.42 4.68
C THR A 317 -5.68 13.59 3.31
N ALA A 318 -5.30 14.82 2.99
CA ALA A 318 -4.51 15.16 1.81
C ALA A 318 -3.20 15.84 2.21
N ILE A 319 -2.70 15.56 3.43
CA ILE A 319 -1.49 16.18 3.95
C ILE A 319 -0.31 15.91 3.01
N PHE A 320 0.36 16.98 2.59
CA PHE A 320 1.56 16.93 1.77
C PHE A 320 2.76 17.40 2.59
N ILE A 321 3.57 16.45 3.03
CA ILE A 321 4.74 16.71 3.88
C ILE A 321 5.97 16.90 2.99
N THR A 322 6.59 18.08 3.08
CA THR A 322 7.77 18.49 2.33
C THR A 322 8.81 19.10 3.27
N PRO A 323 10.08 19.23 2.87
CA PRO A 323 11.10 19.88 3.67
C PRO A 323 10.67 21.25 4.19
N GLY A 324 10.84 21.46 5.50
CA GLY A 324 10.31 22.60 6.25
C GLY A 324 9.08 22.27 7.08
N TYR A 325 8.46 21.10 6.89
CA TYR A 325 7.37 20.63 7.75
C TYR A 325 7.88 20.34 9.17
N ARG A 326 7.14 20.79 10.17
CA ARG A 326 7.43 20.53 11.58
C ARG A 326 6.65 19.31 12.06
N PHE A 327 7.32 18.18 12.23
CA PHE A 327 6.72 16.97 12.77
C PHE A 327 6.32 17.14 14.23
N ARG A 328 5.15 16.64 14.60
CA ARG A 328 4.54 16.79 15.91
C ARG A 328 4.39 15.47 16.65
N ALA A 329 4.12 14.38 15.91
CA ALA A 329 3.76 13.09 16.48
C ALA A 329 4.90 12.07 16.46
N ALA A 330 5.61 11.92 15.34
CA ALA A 330 6.55 10.85 15.14
C ALA A 330 7.97 11.21 15.54
N ASP A 331 8.67 10.30 16.22
CA ASP A 331 10.08 10.42 16.61
C ASP A 331 10.98 9.59 15.71
N VAL A 332 10.47 8.47 15.19
CA VAL A 332 11.19 7.55 14.30
C VAL A 332 10.27 7.13 13.17
N LEU A 333 10.81 7.03 11.97
CA LEU A 333 10.10 6.52 10.78
C LEU A 333 10.83 5.30 10.23
N MET A 334 10.12 4.19 10.12
CA MET A 334 10.56 3.04 9.32
C MET A 334 9.80 3.03 8.00
N THR A 335 10.51 3.07 6.87
CA THR A 335 9.86 3.05 5.55
C THR A 335 10.76 2.41 4.49
N ASN A 336 10.16 1.96 3.37
CA ASN A 336 10.91 1.48 2.21
C ASN A 336 11.69 2.61 1.53
N PHE A 337 12.64 2.26 0.65
CA PHE A 337 13.26 3.21 -0.26
C PHE A 337 12.30 3.58 -1.39
N HIS A 338 12.11 4.88 -1.60
CA HIS A 338 11.10 5.43 -2.50
C HIS A 338 11.67 5.81 -3.87
N LEU A 339 10.75 6.03 -4.82
CA LEU A 339 11.05 6.48 -6.19
C LEU A 339 11.74 7.84 -6.23
N PRO A 340 12.62 8.08 -7.22
CA PRO A 340 13.02 9.44 -7.59
C PRO A 340 11.79 10.31 -7.85
N LYS A 341 11.87 11.59 -7.51
CA LYS A 341 10.82 12.61 -7.74
C LYS A 341 9.46 12.28 -7.09
N SER A 342 9.42 11.39 -6.08
CA SER A 342 8.17 11.01 -5.42
C SER A 342 7.86 11.90 -4.21
N THR A 343 6.56 12.06 -3.93
CA THR A 343 6.08 12.73 -2.71
C THR A 343 6.58 12.05 -1.44
N LEU A 344 6.83 10.74 -1.50
CA LEU A 344 7.32 9.96 -0.37
C LEU A 344 8.81 10.20 -0.09
N LEU A 345 9.62 10.42 -1.12
CA LEU A 345 11.01 10.85 -0.94
C LEU A 345 11.08 12.26 -0.35
N MET A 346 10.17 13.15 -0.76
CA MET A 346 10.04 14.49 -0.18
C MET A 346 9.71 14.42 1.32
N LEU A 347 8.81 13.51 1.72
CA LEU A 347 8.46 13.27 3.12
C LEU A 347 9.67 12.77 3.93
N VAL A 348 10.42 11.79 3.43
CA VAL A 348 11.65 11.31 4.11
C VAL A 348 12.67 12.43 4.21
N SER A 349 12.80 13.26 3.17
CA SER A 349 13.69 14.43 3.17
C SER A 349 13.25 15.51 4.16
N ALA A 350 11.94 15.64 4.40
CA ALA A 350 11.43 16.51 5.46
C ALA A 350 11.78 15.97 6.84
N PHE A 351 11.72 14.65 7.03
CA PHE A 351 11.93 13.98 8.31
C PHE A 351 13.41 13.96 8.75
N ALA A 352 14.29 13.56 7.84
CA ALA A 352 15.72 13.37 8.13
C ALA A 352 16.62 14.53 7.67
N GLY A 353 16.06 15.46 6.88
CA GLY A 353 16.83 16.51 6.20
C GLY A 353 17.26 16.11 4.79
N VAL A 354 17.24 17.09 3.87
CA VAL A 354 17.49 16.85 2.43
C VAL A 354 18.86 16.24 2.16
N GLU A 355 19.94 16.82 2.73
CA GLU A 355 21.30 16.34 2.48
C GLU A 355 21.56 14.97 3.12
N THR A 356 21.02 14.73 4.31
CA THR A 356 21.07 13.42 4.98
C THR A 356 20.38 12.36 4.12
N THR A 357 19.19 12.66 3.62
CA THR A 357 18.42 11.75 2.75
C THR A 357 19.19 11.48 1.45
N ARG A 358 19.75 12.51 0.81
CA ARG A 358 20.53 12.35 -0.43
C ARG A 358 21.76 11.45 -0.21
N THR A 359 22.47 11.65 0.90
CA THR A 359 23.64 10.81 1.27
C THR A 359 23.22 9.37 1.53
N ALA A 360 22.14 9.16 2.28
CA ALA A 360 21.61 7.85 2.60
C ALA A 360 21.11 7.10 1.34
N TYR A 361 20.43 7.78 0.42
CA TYR A 361 19.98 7.16 -0.83
C TYR A 361 21.15 6.78 -1.75
N ARG A 362 22.19 7.61 -1.82
CA ARG A 362 23.43 7.25 -2.53
C ARG A 362 24.06 6.01 -1.90
N HIS A 363 24.24 5.98 -0.57
CA HIS A 363 24.72 4.81 0.15
C HIS A 363 23.89 3.56 -0.14
N ALA A 364 22.56 3.69 -0.18
CA ALA A 364 21.67 2.58 -0.48
C ALA A 364 21.85 2.04 -1.91
N VAL A 365 21.97 2.92 -2.92
CA VAL A 365 22.22 2.52 -4.32
C VAL A 365 23.58 1.83 -4.46
N ASP A 366 24.64 2.47 -3.96
CA ASP A 366 26.01 1.96 -4.02
C ASP A 366 26.19 0.66 -3.23
N GLY A 367 25.53 0.59 -2.06
CA GLY A 367 25.54 -0.57 -1.17
C GLY A 367 24.67 -1.73 -1.62
N GLY A 368 23.94 -1.60 -2.73
CA GLY A 368 23.14 -2.70 -3.27
C GLY A 368 21.82 -2.96 -2.56
N TYR A 369 21.26 -1.95 -1.88
CA TYR A 369 19.90 -2.06 -1.34
C TYR A 369 18.85 -2.21 -2.42
N ARG A 370 17.76 -2.90 -2.08
CA ARG A 370 16.61 -3.08 -2.95
C ARG A 370 15.57 -2.00 -2.67
N PHE A 371 14.91 -1.55 -3.71
CA PHE A 371 14.00 -0.40 -3.67
C PHE A 371 12.53 -0.82 -3.85
N TYR A 372 11.62 0.06 -3.48
CA TYR A 372 10.17 0.02 -3.62
C TYR A 372 9.48 -0.98 -2.66
N SER A 373 8.26 -1.41 -3.05
CA SER A 373 7.32 -2.11 -2.16
C SER A 373 7.86 -3.39 -1.52
N TYR A 374 8.66 -4.15 -2.26
CA TYR A 374 9.29 -5.39 -1.80
C TYR A 374 10.79 -5.24 -1.50
N GLY A 375 11.27 -4.00 -1.56
CA GLY A 375 12.65 -3.66 -1.30
C GLY A 375 13.01 -3.76 0.18
N ASP A 376 14.15 -3.17 0.50
CA ASP A 376 14.67 -3.06 1.86
C ASP A 376 14.08 -1.82 2.56
N ALA A 377 14.42 -1.59 3.83
CA ALA A 377 13.87 -0.51 4.62
C ALA A 377 14.95 0.43 5.17
N GLY A 378 14.54 1.64 5.50
CA GLY A 378 15.29 2.60 6.29
C GLY A 378 14.59 2.88 7.62
N LEU A 379 15.35 2.95 8.70
CA LEU A 379 14.93 3.42 10.02
C LEU A 379 15.52 4.80 10.26
N TRP A 380 14.67 5.81 10.19
CA TRP A 380 15.06 7.21 10.22
C TRP A 380 14.74 7.80 11.58
N PHE A 381 15.73 8.33 12.28
CA PHE A 381 15.53 9.10 13.50
C PHE A 381 15.31 10.55 13.14
N ARG A 382 14.24 11.15 13.66
CA ARG A 382 13.87 12.53 13.35
C ARG A 382 15.05 13.47 13.64
N ARG A 383 15.36 14.31 12.68
CA ARG A 383 16.27 15.43 12.91
C ARG A 383 15.52 16.43 13.81
N ASP A 384 16.08 16.71 14.97
CA ASP A 384 15.55 17.76 15.84
C ASP A 384 15.53 19.08 15.06
N ALA A 385 14.37 19.77 15.13
CA ALA A 385 14.28 21.10 14.58
C ALA A 385 15.25 21.97 15.40
N SER A 386 16.35 22.35 14.78
CA SER A 386 17.27 23.37 15.28
C SER A 386 16.60 24.74 15.21
#